data_53acab7b5fc4dd8077588907f2ba3341
#
_entry.id   53acab7b5fc4dd8077588907f2ba3341
#
_cell.length_a   1.000
_cell.length_b   1.000
_cell.length_c   1.000
_cell.angle_alpha   90.00
_cell.angle_beta   90.00
_cell.angle_gamma   90.00
#
_symmetry.space_group_name_H-M   'P 1'
#
loop_
_entity.id
_entity.type
_entity.pdbx_description
1 polymer ?
#
loop_
_entity_poly.entity_id
_entity_poly.type
_entity_poly.pdbx_seq_one_letter_code
_entity_poly.pdbx_strand_id
1 'polypeptide(L)'
;MAHTARDKEKLLIRVRRIQGQVEALERALREEQECTDILQLVAACRGALNGLMGELVEGHIWFHVLDPNRPKDSPQAAAAEELIDIVRAYLK
;
A
#
# COMPACT_ATOMS: atom_id res chain seq x y z
N MET A 1 6.05 -11.55 16.32
CA MET A 1 5.76 -11.91 14.92
C MET A 1 5.63 -10.64 14.08
N ALA A 2 6.22 -10.66 12.91
CA ALA A 2 6.10 -9.50 12.01
C ALA A 2 4.65 -9.34 11.54
N HIS A 3 4.16 -8.10 11.45
CA HIS A 3 2.81 -7.82 10.97
C HIS A 3 2.58 -8.31 9.54
N THR A 4 3.63 -8.39 8.72
CA THR A 4 3.54 -8.93 7.35
C THR A 4 3.19 -10.40 7.35
N ALA A 5 3.67 -11.18 8.32
CA ALA A 5 3.27 -12.58 8.47
C ALA A 5 1.82 -12.71 8.90
N ARG A 6 1.37 -11.84 9.80
CA ARG A 6 -0.01 -11.81 10.28
C ARG A 6 -0.99 -11.46 9.17
N ASP A 7 -0.64 -10.49 8.33
CA ASP A 7 -1.50 -9.99 7.27
C ASP A 7 -1.18 -10.60 5.90
N LYS A 8 -0.46 -11.70 5.87
CA LYS A 8 0.07 -12.33 4.66
C LYS A 8 -0.96 -12.50 3.56
N GLU A 9 -2.10 -13.09 3.86
CA GLU A 9 -3.12 -13.35 2.83
C GLU A 9 -3.69 -12.07 2.25
N LYS A 10 -3.96 -11.07 3.09
CA LYS A 10 -4.45 -9.77 2.67
C LYS A 10 -3.45 -9.07 1.77
N LEU A 11 -2.18 -9.09 2.14
CA LEU A 11 -1.10 -8.48 1.37
C LEU A 11 -0.87 -9.19 0.04
N LEU A 12 -0.95 -10.53 0.03
CA LEU A 12 -0.82 -11.31 -1.19
C LEU A 12 -1.94 -11.01 -2.19
N ILE A 13 -3.17 -10.81 -1.71
CA ILE A 13 -4.28 -10.42 -2.57
C ILE A 13 -3.97 -9.09 -3.28
N ARG A 14 -3.43 -8.12 -2.53
CA ARG A 14 -3.02 -6.83 -3.12
C ARG A 14 -1.91 -7.01 -4.15
N VAL A 15 -0.92 -7.84 -3.84
CA VAL A 15 0.21 -8.10 -4.74
C VAL A 15 -0.28 -8.76 -6.03
N ARG A 16 -1.19 -9.73 -5.94
CA ARG A 16 -1.73 -10.40 -7.12
C ARG A 16 -2.50 -9.42 -8.01
N ARG A 17 -3.23 -8.48 -7.41
CA ARG A 17 -3.91 -7.43 -8.17
C ARG A 17 -2.91 -6.56 -8.91
N ILE A 18 -1.82 -6.19 -8.26
CA ILE A 18 -0.74 -5.39 -8.87
C ILE A 18 -0.11 -6.17 -10.03
N GLN A 19 0.17 -7.46 -9.85
CA GLN A 19 0.68 -8.32 -10.91
C GLN A 19 -0.24 -8.30 -12.13
N GLY A 20 -1.54 -8.43 -11.91
CA GLY A 20 -2.52 -8.37 -13.00
C GLY A 20 -2.50 -7.05 -13.73
N GLN A 21 -2.34 -5.94 -13.02
CA GLN A 21 -2.25 -4.62 -13.63
C GLN A 21 -0.95 -4.44 -14.42
N VAL A 22 0.17 -4.96 -13.91
CA VAL A 22 1.45 -4.93 -14.63
C VAL A 22 1.36 -5.77 -15.90
N GLU A 23 0.74 -6.94 -15.84
CA GLU A 23 0.51 -7.78 -17.02
C GLU A 23 -0.34 -7.07 -18.07
N ALA A 24 -1.36 -6.35 -17.64
CA ALA A 24 -2.20 -5.56 -18.55
C ALA A 24 -1.38 -4.45 -19.21
N LEU A 25 -0.49 -3.81 -18.47
CA LEU A 25 0.41 -2.79 -19.00
C LEU A 25 1.37 -3.38 -20.03
N GLU A 26 1.96 -4.53 -19.73
CA GLU A 26 2.85 -5.23 -20.67
C GLU A 26 2.12 -5.58 -21.95
N ARG A 27 0.91 -6.10 -21.84
CA ARG A 27 0.09 -6.46 -23.00
C ARG A 27 -0.24 -5.23 -23.84
N ALA A 28 -0.59 -4.11 -23.20
CA ALA A 28 -0.89 -2.87 -23.88
C ALA A 28 0.30 -2.35 -24.67
N LEU A 29 1.50 -2.47 -24.13
CA LEU A 29 2.73 -2.09 -24.82
C LEU A 29 3.01 -3.00 -26.03
N ARG A 30 2.82 -4.30 -25.86
CA ARG A 30 3.00 -5.27 -26.96
C ARG A 30 2.01 -5.05 -28.11
N GLU A 31 0.76 -4.69 -27.76
CA GLU A 31 -0.30 -4.43 -28.74
C GLU A 31 -0.23 -3.01 -29.31
N GLU A 32 0.76 -2.22 -28.91
CA GLU A 32 0.97 -0.86 -29.38
C GLU A 32 -0.28 0.03 -29.22
N GLN A 33 -0.93 -0.10 -28.04
CA GLN A 33 -2.08 0.73 -27.70
C GLN A 33 -1.70 2.21 -27.62
N GLU A 34 -2.71 3.07 -27.64
CA GLU A 34 -2.49 4.51 -27.56
C GLU A 34 -1.75 4.89 -26.26
N CYS A 35 -0.85 5.88 -26.38
CA CYS A 35 -0.06 6.34 -25.24
C CYS A 35 -0.95 6.75 -24.06
N THR A 36 -2.08 7.37 -24.32
CA THR A 36 -3.02 7.79 -23.28
C THR A 36 -3.52 6.59 -22.46
N ASP A 37 -3.82 5.49 -23.14
CA ASP A 37 -4.30 4.27 -22.47
C ASP A 37 -3.17 3.66 -21.62
N ILE A 38 -1.95 3.67 -22.15
CA ILE A 38 -0.77 3.15 -21.43
C ILE A 38 -0.51 4.00 -20.18
N LEU A 39 -0.60 5.32 -20.29
CA LEU A 39 -0.45 6.22 -19.14
C LEU A 39 -1.50 5.95 -18.06
N GLN A 40 -2.73 5.68 -18.44
CA GLN A 40 -3.79 5.33 -17.48
C GLN A 40 -3.50 4.01 -16.76
N LEU A 41 -2.95 3.02 -17.46
CA LEU A 41 -2.55 1.76 -16.85
C LEU A 41 -1.40 1.94 -15.87
N VAL A 42 -0.43 2.78 -16.22
CA VAL A 42 0.68 3.12 -15.29
C VAL A 42 0.15 3.81 -14.05
N ALA A 43 -0.77 4.75 -14.20
CA ALA A 43 -1.38 5.45 -13.07
C ALA A 43 -2.13 4.48 -12.14
N ALA A 44 -2.82 3.48 -12.71
CA ALA A 44 -3.51 2.47 -11.94
C ALA A 44 -2.53 1.59 -11.15
N CYS A 45 -1.42 1.19 -11.77
CA CYS A 45 -0.35 0.43 -11.09
C CYS A 45 0.25 1.23 -9.95
N ARG A 46 0.52 2.51 -10.18
CA ARG A 46 1.05 3.41 -9.16
C ARG A 46 0.10 3.52 -7.97
N GLY A 47 -1.20 3.71 -8.24
CA GLY A 47 -2.21 3.79 -7.19
C GLY A 47 -2.27 2.51 -6.34
N ALA A 48 -2.21 1.35 -6.99
CA ALA A 48 -2.23 0.06 -6.30
C ALA A 48 -0.97 -0.13 -5.43
N LEU A 49 0.20 0.26 -5.93
CA LEU A 49 1.45 0.22 -5.16
C LEU A 49 1.40 1.17 -3.97
N ASN A 50 0.85 2.36 -4.14
CA ASN A 50 0.67 3.31 -3.05
C ASN A 50 -0.26 2.73 -1.96
N GLY A 51 -1.31 2.03 -2.35
CA GLY A 51 -2.20 1.35 -1.41
C GLY A 51 -1.47 0.28 -0.61
N LEU A 52 -0.64 -0.52 -1.27
CA LEU A 52 0.19 -1.52 -0.60
C LEU A 52 1.17 -0.85 0.37
N MET A 53 1.84 0.20 -0.07
CA MET A 53 2.77 0.96 0.76
C MET A 53 2.08 1.50 2.01
N GLY A 54 0.88 2.06 1.85
CA GLY A 54 0.10 2.59 2.97
C GLY A 54 -0.22 1.51 4.01
N GLU A 55 -0.63 0.33 3.57
CA GLU A 55 -0.89 -0.81 4.46
C GLU A 55 0.37 -1.22 5.22
N LEU A 56 1.49 -1.33 4.52
CA LEU A 56 2.75 -1.75 5.13
C LEU A 56 3.28 -0.71 6.12
N VAL A 57 3.23 0.57 5.77
CA VAL A 57 3.68 1.65 6.65
C VAL A 57 2.81 1.71 7.91
N GLU A 58 1.49 1.62 7.76
CA GLU A 58 0.57 1.61 8.89
C GLU A 58 0.87 0.46 9.84
N GLY A 59 0.99 -0.77 9.30
CA GLY A 59 1.32 -1.93 10.11
C GLY A 59 2.68 -1.82 10.78
N HIS A 60 3.67 -1.29 10.08
CA HIS A 60 5.00 -1.08 10.63
C HIS A 60 4.98 -0.13 11.82
N ILE A 61 4.22 0.97 11.72
CA ILE A 61 4.09 1.93 12.82
C ILE A 61 3.44 1.28 14.03
N TRP A 62 2.30 0.60 13.84
CA TRP A 62 1.57 -0.01 14.96
C TRP A 62 2.33 -1.15 15.65
N PHE A 63 3.07 -1.96 14.90
CA PHE A 63 3.67 -3.18 15.42
C PHE A 63 5.17 -3.11 15.66
N HIS A 64 5.87 -2.16 15.08
CA HIS A 64 7.33 -2.08 15.17
C HIS A 64 7.87 -0.75 15.69
N VAL A 65 7.09 0.32 15.63
CA VAL A 65 7.54 1.65 16.08
C VAL A 65 7.01 1.97 17.46
N LEU A 66 5.75 1.63 17.71
CA LEU A 66 5.11 1.91 18.99
C LEU A 66 5.39 0.80 20.00
N ASP A 67 5.39 1.19 21.29
CA ASP A 67 5.47 0.23 22.40
C ASP A 67 4.23 -0.68 22.37
N PRO A 68 4.40 -2.00 22.26
CA PRO A 68 3.27 -2.93 22.23
C PRO A 68 2.45 -2.94 23.52
N ASN A 69 3.04 -2.47 24.64
CA ASN A 69 2.37 -2.43 25.95
C ASN A 69 1.71 -1.08 26.24
N ARG A 70 1.69 -0.16 25.26
CA ARG A 70 1.09 1.15 25.45
C ARG A 70 -0.41 1.07 25.72
N PRO A 71 -0.98 2.00 26.51
CA PRO A 71 -2.43 2.11 26.62
C PRO A 71 -3.05 2.50 25.27
N LYS A 72 -4.29 2.05 25.03
CA LYS A 72 -5.03 2.37 23.80
C LYS A 72 -5.16 3.87 23.56
N ASP A 73 -5.32 4.64 24.61
CA ASP A 73 -5.53 6.09 24.54
C ASP A 73 -4.24 6.87 24.79
N SER A 74 -3.08 6.25 24.56
CA SER A 74 -1.81 6.92 24.81
C SER A 74 -1.59 8.07 23.82
N PRO A 75 -0.84 9.11 24.23
CA PRO A 75 -0.45 10.19 23.32
C PRO A 75 0.31 9.68 22.08
N GLN A 76 1.09 8.61 22.24
CA GLN A 76 1.82 7.98 21.16
C GLN A 76 0.88 7.38 20.12
N ALA A 77 -0.21 6.74 20.58
CA ALA A 77 -1.20 6.16 19.67
C ALA A 77 -1.91 7.24 18.87
N ALA A 78 -2.28 8.36 19.52
CA ALA A 78 -2.91 9.48 18.84
C ALA A 78 -1.97 10.10 17.80
N ALA A 79 -0.70 10.29 18.15
CA ALA A 79 0.31 10.82 17.22
C ALA A 79 0.54 9.88 16.04
N ALA A 80 0.51 8.57 16.28
CA ALA A 80 0.66 7.58 15.23
C ALA A 80 -0.52 7.63 14.24
N GLU A 81 -1.75 7.77 14.73
CA GLU A 81 -2.92 7.92 13.85
C GLU A 81 -2.80 9.15 12.97
N GLU A 82 -2.37 10.29 13.53
CA GLU A 82 -2.15 11.50 12.76
C GLU A 82 -1.10 11.29 11.67
N LEU A 83 0.01 10.63 12.01
CA LEU A 83 1.08 10.34 11.06
C LEU A 83 0.58 9.42 9.94
N ILE A 84 -0.17 8.38 10.29
CA ILE A 84 -0.72 7.45 9.32
C ILE A 84 -1.65 8.18 8.34
N ASP A 85 -2.51 9.05 8.84
CA ASP A 85 -3.41 9.85 8.00
C ASP A 85 -2.64 10.73 7.03
N ILE A 86 -1.56 11.35 7.49
CA ILE A 86 -0.71 12.19 6.65
C ILE A 86 -0.02 11.35 5.57
N VAL A 87 0.57 10.22 5.94
CA VAL A 87 1.24 9.31 5.00
C VAL A 87 0.24 8.85 3.93
N ARG A 88 -0.95 8.46 4.34
CA ARG A 88 -1.97 8.00 3.40
C ARG A 88 -2.41 9.11 2.44
N ALA A 89 -2.47 10.34 2.90
CA ALA A 89 -2.78 11.48 2.04
C ALA A 89 -1.71 11.67 0.96
N TYR A 90 -0.44 11.48 1.31
CA TYR A 90 0.67 11.59 0.35
C TYR A 90 0.76 10.42 -0.62
N LEU A 91 0.19 9.27 -0.27
CA LEU A 91 0.23 8.06 -1.10
C LEU A 91 -0.99 7.91 -2.02
N LYS A 92 -1.84 8.89 -2.10
CA LYS A 92 -3.00 8.83 -3.00
C LYS A 92 -2.60 8.95 -4.46
#